data_4cc440623a7552fddeef03cf15428bf9
#
_entry.id   4cc440623a7552fddeef03cf15428bf9
#
_cell.length_a   1.000
_cell.length_b   1.000
_cell.length_c   1.000
_cell.angle_alpha   90.00
_cell.angle_beta   90.00
_cell.angle_gamma   90.00
#
_symmetry.space_group_name_H-M   'P 1'
#
loop_
_entity.id
_entity.type
_entity.pdbx_description
1 polymer ?
#
loop_
_entity_poly.entity_id
_entity_poly.type
_entity_poly.pdbx_seq_one_letter_code
_entity_poly.pdbx_strand_id
1 'polypeptide(L)'
;MNYLNDLNNADVNIRLNALEHLINEAKEPVRKDYYVNNHIHTFYSFSPYSPSKAIYSAYMAGLATAGIMDHDSVSGCREFLKAGDIAGIGTTIGCELRCDISKTALKGKHTNNPDQASISYVALHGIPHGSIDMVADFLKPYAKERDKRNRAMIERLNSFSPIKLDYDAEVVPLSKQSEGGSITERHLLFALAKKILASEDDVLAFLDNAYQIKVTGKLAEYITDKSNPYIEYDLLGVLKSTLIEQIYIPATAECPDVTDYIKLAKDSGGIAAYPYLGDIGDSVTGDKKTQKFEDEYLDLLFEEISRLGFDAVTYMPARNTTAQLTRIKEMCAKYSLMEISGEDINTPRQSFICEKLKDDMFKNLVDSTWELIKHERK
;
A
#
# COMPACT_ATOMS: atom_id res chain seq x y z
N MET A 1 27.97 -8.62 -13.10
CA MET A 1 26.62 -8.85 -12.53
C MET A 1 25.91 -7.51 -12.44
N ASN A 2 24.61 -7.44 -12.69
CA ASN A 2 23.84 -6.20 -12.53
C ASN A 2 23.05 -6.30 -11.23
N TYR A 3 23.70 -6.01 -10.10
CA TYR A 3 23.11 -6.11 -8.76
C TYR A 3 21.83 -5.30 -8.58
N LEU A 4 21.66 -4.17 -9.29
CA LEU A 4 20.41 -3.40 -9.23
C LEU A 4 19.22 -4.18 -9.80
N ASN A 5 19.43 -4.95 -10.87
CA ASN A 5 18.39 -5.82 -11.42
C ASN A 5 18.15 -7.03 -10.51
N ASP A 6 19.21 -7.54 -9.87
CA ASP A 6 19.15 -8.70 -8.99
C ASP A 6 18.40 -8.41 -7.69
N LEU A 7 18.18 -7.15 -7.31
CA LEU A 7 17.31 -6.78 -6.18
C LEU A 7 15.84 -7.23 -6.36
N ASN A 8 15.39 -7.50 -7.58
CA ASN A 8 14.05 -8.05 -7.87
C ASN A 8 14.10 -9.51 -8.38
N ASN A 9 15.22 -10.22 -8.23
CA ASN A 9 15.34 -11.62 -8.63
C ASN A 9 14.27 -12.50 -7.97
N ALA A 10 13.93 -13.63 -8.59
CA ALA A 10 12.97 -14.57 -8.01
C ALA A 10 13.50 -15.19 -6.70
N ASP A 11 14.81 -15.47 -6.62
CA ASP A 11 15.46 -16.07 -5.45
C ASP A 11 15.80 -14.99 -4.39
N VAL A 12 15.30 -15.18 -3.17
CA VAL A 12 15.54 -14.29 -2.04
C VAL A 12 17.03 -14.16 -1.67
N ASN A 13 17.82 -15.25 -1.81
CA ASN A 13 19.23 -15.20 -1.49
C ASN A 13 20.01 -14.35 -2.50
N ILE A 14 19.61 -14.39 -3.78
CA ILE A 14 20.20 -13.52 -4.80
C ILE A 14 19.87 -12.06 -4.50
N ARG A 15 18.63 -11.75 -4.09
CA ARG A 15 18.22 -10.39 -3.69
C ARG A 15 19.02 -9.86 -2.50
N LEU A 16 19.16 -10.66 -1.44
CA LEU A 16 19.90 -10.27 -0.25
C LEU A 16 21.40 -10.10 -0.53
N ASN A 17 22.02 -10.99 -1.31
CA ASN A 17 23.41 -10.86 -1.74
C ASN A 17 23.62 -9.62 -2.61
N ALA A 18 22.69 -9.31 -3.51
CA ALA A 18 22.76 -8.10 -4.33
C ALA A 18 22.65 -6.84 -3.46
N LEU A 19 21.77 -6.85 -2.46
CA LEU A 19 21.64 -5.76 -1.50
C LEU A 19 22.95 -5.55 -0.73
N GLU A 20 23.52 -6.60 -0.17
CA GLU A 20 24.80 -6.52 0.59
C GLU A 20 25.91 -5.92 -0.25
N HIS A 21 26.06 -6.36 -1.50
CA HIS A 21 27.02 -5.78 -2.45
C HIS A 21 26.79 -4.28 -2.67
N LEU A 22 25.55 -3.92 -2.98
CA LEU A 22 25.21 -2.52 -3.27
C LEU A 22 25.39 -1.61 -2.06
N ILE A 23 25.07 -2.07 -0.85
CA ILE A 23 25.30 -1.32 0.39
C ILE A 23 26.79 -1.12 0.65
N ASN A 24 27.62 -2.16 0.46
CA ASN A 24 29.06 -2.09 0.68
C ASN A 24 29.78 -1.17 -0.34
N GLU A 25 29.25 -1.05 -1.56
CA GLU A 25 29.81 -0.19 -2.61
C GLU A 25 29.22 1.25 -2.59
N ALA A 26 28.07 1.45 -1.96
CA ALA A 26 27.42 2.75 -1.92
C ALA A 26 28.23 3.74 -1.07
N LYS A 27 28.29 5.00 -1.52
CA LYS A 27 28.61 6.09 -0.60
C LYS A 27 27.48 6.15 0.42
N GLU A 28 27.84 6.13 1.70
CA GLU A 28 26.86 6.21 2.78
C GLU A 28 25.98 7.47 2.58
N PRO A 29 24.66 7.29 2.43
CA PRO A 29 23.77 8.44 2.27
C PRO A 29 23.71 9.24 3.56
N VAL A 30 23.47 10.55 3.45
CA VAL A 30 23.25 11.38 4.63
C VAL A 30 21.91 11.01 5.24
N ARG A 31 21.92 10.11 6.19
CA ARG A 31 20.70 9.71 6.94
C ARG A 31 20.23 10.87 7.81
N LYS A 32 18.93 10.96 7.95
CA LYS A 32 18.25 11.89 8.84
C LYS A 32 17.38 11.11 9.80
N ASP A 33 17.63 11.25 11.09
CA ASP A 33 16.92 10.51 12.14
C ASP A 33 15.41 10.73 12.15
N TYR A 34 14.96 11.86 11.57
CA TYR A 34 13.53 12.18 11.44
C TYR A 34 12.87 11.62 10.18
N TYR A 35 13.62 11.04 9.23
CA TYR A 35 13.01 10.38 8.08
C TYR A 35 12.67 8.94 8.42
N VAL A 36 11.40 8.72 8.71
CA VAL A 36 10.80 7.42 9.00
C VAL A 36 9.63 7.16 8.07
N ASN A 37 9.41 5.91 7.66
CA ASN A 37 8.23 5.52 6.89
C ASN A 37 7.80 4.11 7.27
N ASN A 38 6.55 3.94 7.74
CA ASN A 38 6.00 2.65 8.17
C ASN A 38 5.02 2.05 7.15
N HIS A 39 4.99 2.53 5.87
CA HIS A 39 3.99 2.10 4.89
C HIS A 39 4.57 1.94 3.48
N ILE A 40 5.41 0.92 3.30
CA ILE A 40 6.01 0.61 2.01
C ILE A 40 5.48 -0.74 1.54
N HIS A 41 4.80 -0.74 0.39
CA HIS A 41 4.34 -1.96 -0.27
C HIS A 41 5.46 -2.63 -1.05
N THR A 42 5.39 -3.96 -1.13
CA THR A 42 6.29 -4.76 -1.94
C THR A 42 5.53 -5.54 -3.02
N PHE A 43 6.24 -6.29 -3.84
CA PHE A 43 5.64 -7.13 -4.86
C PHE A 43 4.77 -8.29 -4.30
N TYR A 44 4.71 -8.45 -2.95
CA TYR A 44 3.77 -9.37 -2.31
C TYR A 44 2.33 -8.83 -2.28
N SER A 45 2.12 -7.53 -2.51
CA SER A 45 0.78 -6.97 -2.72
C SER A 45 0.60 -6.29 -4.09
N PHE A 46 1.38 -5.36 -4.45
CA PHE A 46 1.60 -4.74 -5.76
C PHE A 46 2.54 -3.56 -5.61
N SER A 47 3.74 -3.72 -6.10
CA SER A 47 4.76 -2.66 -6.08
C SER A 47 5.91 -3.05 -7.02
N PRO A 48 6.72 -2.10 -7.53
CA PRO A 48 7.93 -2.41 -8.28
C PRO A 48 9.09 -2.91 -7.40
N TYR A 49 8.87 -3.03 -6.11
CA TYR A 49 9.91 -3.31 -5.13
C TYR A 49 9.77 -4.71 -4.54
N SER A 50 10.83 -5.54 -4.61
CA SER A 50 10.97 -6.63 -3.65
C SER A 50 11.22 -6.05 -2.25
N PRO A 51 11.09 -6.82 -1.16
CA PRO A 51 11.49 -6.36 0.17
C PRO A 51 12.92 -5.82 0.21
N SER A 52 13.88 -6.51 -0.40
CA SER A 52 15.29 -6.07 -0.50
C SER A 52 15.45 -4.77 -1.29
N LYS A 53 14.71 -4.63 -2.41
CA LYS A 53 14.75 -3.41 -3.22
C LYS A 53 14.10 -2.22 -2.51
N ALA A 54 13.03 -2.45 -1.74
CA ALA A 54 12.38 -1.43 -0.93
C ALA A 54 13.35 -0.89 0.13
N ILE A 55 14.08 -1.77 0.84
CA ILE A 55 15.12 -1.39 1.80
C ILE A 55 16.26 -0.63 1.12
N TYR A 56 16.76 -1.11 -0.03
CA TYR A 56 17.79 -0.38 -0.79
C TYR A 56 17.33 1.03 -1.14
N SER A 57 16.08 1.18 -1.61
CA SER A 57 15.53 2.48 -1.99
C SER A 57 15.36 3.41 -0.78
N ALA A 58 14.93 2.88 0.37
CA ALA A 58 14.83 3.60 1.63
C ALA A 58 16.21 4.06 2.12
N TYR A 59 17.21 3.17 2.07
CA TYR A 59 18.61 3.47 2.41
C TYR A 59 19.16 4.59 1.54
N MET A 60 19.02 4.49 0.22
CA MET A 60 19.52 5.50 -0.73
C MET A 60 18.79 6.84 -0.61
N ALA A 61 17.54 6.85 -0.15
CA ALA A 61 16.77 8.04 0.16
C ALA A 61 17.18 8.68 1.51
N GLY A 62 18.00 8.00 2.33
CA GLY A 62 18.47 8.50 3.63
C GLY A 62 17.47 8.32 4.77
N LEU A 63 16.59 7.33 4.70
CA LEU A 63 15.68 6.99 5.80
C LEU A 63 16.45 6.37 6.97
N ALA A 64 16.05 6.73 8.19
CA ALA A 64 16.49 6.05 9.41
C ALA A 64 15.79 4.72 9.62
N THR A 65 14.51 4.65 9.21
CA THR A 65 13.68 3.45 9.34
C THR A 65 12.78 3.26 8.13
N ALA A 66 12.45 2.00 7.83
CA ALA A 66 11.46 1.63 6.82
C ALA A 66 10.52 0.56 7.37
N GLY A 67 9.24 0.60 6.97
CA GLY A 67 8.24 -0.38 7.37
C GLY A 67 7.53 -1.00 6.19
N ILE A 68 7.43 -2.33 6.16
CA ILE A 68 6.64 -3.06 5.16
C ILE A 68 5.17 -3.08 5.57
N MET A 69 4.27 -2.81 4.60
CA MET A 69 2.82 -2.79 4.79
C MET A 69 2.09 -3.34 3.56
N ASP A 70 2.25 -4.63 3.29
CA ASP A 70 1.60 -5.23 2.14
C ASP A 70 0.10 -5.48 2.37
N HIS A 71 -0.71 -5.32 1.31
CA HIS A 71 -2.12 -5.70 1.36
C HIS A 71 -2.26 -7.22 1.51
N ASP A 72 -2.94 -7.64 2.58
CA ASP A 72 -3.38 -9.02 2.81
C ASP A 72 -2.25 -10.06 2.77
N SER A 73 -1.03 -9.64 3.09
CA SER A 73 0.16 -10.50 3.10
C SER A 73 1.19 -10.03 4.12
N VAL A 74 1.84 -10.99 4.76
CA VAL A 74 3.04 -10.78 5.59
C VAL A 74 4.24 -11.58 5.07
N SER A 75 4.14 -12.12 3.85
CA SER A 75 5.16 -13.01 3.29
C SER A 75 6.50 -12.30 3.03
N GLY A 76 6.48 -11.00 2.77
CA GLY A 76 7.67 -10.18 2.60
C GLY A 76 8.40 -9.82 3.89
N CYS A 77 7.75 -9.97 5.07
CA CYS A 77 8.26 -9.44 6.33
C CYS A 77 9.62 -10.01 6.73
N ARG A 78 9.83 -11.32 6.62
CA ARG A 78 11.11 -11.96 7.01
C ARG A 78 12.28 -11.53 6.14
N GLU A 79 12.07 -11.36 4.85
CA GLU A 79 13.08 -10.82 3.95
C GLU A 79 13.35 -9.35 4.28
N PHE A 80 12.30 -8.56 4.51
CA PHE A 80 12.41 -7.14 4.83
C PHE A 80 13.24 -6.88 6.08
N LEU A 81 13.04 -7.67 7.15
CA LEU A 81 13.84 -7.62 8.37
C LEU A 81 15.32 -7.91 8.10
N LYS A 82 15.62 -9.00 7.38
CA LYS A 82 17.00 -9.34 7.01
C LYS A 82 17.66 -8.27 6.16
N ALA A 83 16.93 -7.72 5.20
CA ALA A 83 17.40 -6.63 4.35
C ALA A 83 17.71 -5.37 5.17
N GLY A 84 16.87 -5.03 6.16
CA GLY A 84 17.11 -3.93 7.08
C GLY A 84 18.37 -4.12 7.92
N ASP A 85 18.60 -5.33 8.42
CA ASP A 85 19.83 -5.67 9.14
C ASP A 85 21.10 -5.48 8.27
N ILE A 86 21.03 -5.92 6.99
CA ILE A 86 22.13 -5.72 6.03
C ILE A 86 22.38 -4.23 5.77
N ALA A 87 21.32 -3.44 5.57
CA ALA A 87 21.43 -2.02 5.29
C ALA A 87 21.70 -1.16 6.54
N GLY A 88 21.59 -1.74 7.73
CA GLY A 88 21.76 -1.04 9.01
C GLY A 88 20.72 0.05 9.22
N ILE A 89 19.46 -0.12 8.76
CA ILE A 89 18.33 0.77 9.06
C ILE A 89 17.30 0.06 9.92
N GLY A 90 16.57 0.82 10.74
CA GLY A 90 15.49 0.25 11.55
C GLY A 90 14.34 -0.23 10.67
N THR A 91 13.71 -1.35 11.04
CA THR A 91 12.58 -1.89 10.28
C THR A 91 11.36 -2.10 11.16
N THR A 92 10.17 -1.85 10.59
CA THR A 92 8.88 -2.25 11.14
C THR A 92 8.16 -3.18 10.18
N ILE A 93 7.32 -4.07 10.71
CA ILE A 93 6.52 -4.98 9.89
C ILE A 93 5.04 -4.88 10.23
N GLY A 94 4.22 -4.99 9.18
CA GLY A 94 2.77 -4.91 9.28
C GLY A 94 2.09 -5.47 8.05
N CYS A 95 0.76 -5.42 8.05
CA CYS A 95 -0.06 -5.67 6.88
C CYS A 95 -1.33 -4.83 6.91
N GLU A 96 -1.83 -4.49 5.73
CA GLU A 96 -3.06 -3.75 5.55
C GLU A 96 -4.13 -4.65 4.93
N LEU A 97 -5.35 -4.59 5.41
CA LEU A 97 -6.47 -5.38 4.89
C LEU A 97 -7.78 -4.60 4.93
N ARG A 98 -8.76 -5.05 4.15
CA ARG A 98 -10.13 -4.54 4.21
C ARG A 98 -10.94 -5.34 5.21
N CYS A 99 -11.67 -4.64 6.09
CA CYS A 99 -12.58 -5.23 7.06
C CYS A 99 -14.01 -4.76 6.85
N ASP A 100 -14.96 -5.64 7.13
CA ASP A 100 -16.38 -5.32 7.20
C ASP A 100 -16.69 -4.58 8.51
N ILE A 101 -17.18 -3.34 8.38
CA ILE A 101 -17.64 -2.48 9.49
C ILE A 101 -19.16 -2.33 9.51
N SER A 102 -19.90 -3.15 8.77
CA SER A 102 -21.36 -3.04 8.64
C SER A 102 -22.14 -3.30 9.95
N LYS A 103 -21.47 -3.89 10.95
CA LYS A 103 -22.03 -4.12 12.29
C LYS A 103 -21.65 -3.05 13.31
N THR A 104 -21.06 -1.96 12.88
CA THR A 104 -20.58 -0.85 13.71
C THR A 104 -21.43 0.40 13.51
N ALA A 105 -21.18 1.45 14.30
CA ALA A 105 -21.80 2.75 14.09
C ALA A 105 -21.40 3.44 12.78
N LEU A 106 -20.38 2.91 12.09
CA LEU A 106 -19.90 3.40 10.79
C LEU A 106 -20.61 2.73 9.59
N LYS A 107 -21.61 1.89 9.84
CA LYS A 107 -22.41 1.26 8.79
C LYS A 107 -22.95 2.29 7.79
N GLY A 108 -22.78 1.99 6.50
CA GLY A 108 -23.24 2.83 5.39
C GLY A 108 -22.37 4.04 5.09
N LYS A 109 -21.28 4.26 5.87
CA LYS A 109 -20.34 5.34 5.60
C LYS A 109 -19.21 4.88 4.67
N HIS A 110 -18.77 5.80 3.80
CA HIS A 110 -17.47 5.69 3.15
C HIS A 110 -16.41 6.18 4.11
N THR A 111 -15.53 5.29 4.54
CA THR A 111 -14.38 5.60 5.41
C THR A 111 -13.15 5.87 4.52
N ASN A 112 -12.00 5.36 4.88
CA ASN A 112 -10.76 5.40 4.10
C ASN A 112 -10.76 4.49 2.85
N ASN A 113 -11.88 3.87 2.54
CA ASN A 113 -12.09 3.10 1.30
C ASN A 113 -13.05 3.87 0.38
N PRO A 114 -12.55 4.46 -0.73
CA PRO A 114 -13.40 5.22 -1.65
C PRO A 114 -14.34 4.35 -2.46
N ASP A 115 -14.01 3.07 -2.64
CA ASP A 115 -14.68 2.20 -3.60
C ASP A 115 -15.97 1.58 -3.03
N GLN A 116 -16.09 1.51 -1.68
CA GLN A 116 -17.22 0.81 -1.06
C GLN A 116 -17.54 1.31 0.35
N ALA A 117 -18.82 1.62 0.60
CA ALA A 117 -19.34 1.91 1.93
C ALA A 117 -19.37 0.65 2.83
N SER A 118 -19.27 0.83 4.13
CA SER A 118 -19.24 -0.24 5.15
C SER A 118 -18.05 -1.18 5.08
N ILE A 119 -17.07 -0.92 4.22
CA ILE A 119 -15.78 -1.61 4.19
C ILE A 119 -14.68 -0.59 4.43
N SER A 120 -13.80 -0.86 5.39
CA SER A 120 -12.70 0.01 5.76
C SER A 120 -11.36 -0.70 5.60
N TYR A 121 -10.33 0.02 5.18
CA TYR A 121 -8.97 -0.45 5.38
C TYR A 121 -8.59 -0.35 6.86
N VAL A 122 -7.83 -1.31 7.33
CA VAL A 122 -7.25 -1.37 8.66
C VAL A 122 -5.79 -1.83 8.54
N ALA A 123 -4.93 -1.32 9.40
CA ALA A 123 -3.52 -1.65 9.38
C ALA A 123 -3.10 -2.34 10.69
N LEU A 124 -2.46 -3.50 10.58
CA LEU A 124 -1.80 -4.17 11.69
C LEU A 124 -0.33 -3.77 11.66
N HIS A 125 0.08 -2.89 12.53
CA HIS A 125 1.47 -2.48 12.71
C HIS A 125 2.14 -3.28 13.83
N GLY A 126 3.47 -3.22 13.88
CA GLY A 126 4.22 -3.71 15.03
C GLY A 126 4.00 -5.19 15.32
N ILE A 127 3.92 -6.04 14.30
CA ILE A 127 3.71 -7.48 14.46
C ILE A 127 4.96 -8.08 15.13
N PRO A 128 4.87 -8.69 16.35
CA PRO A 128 5.99 -9.41 16.92
C PRO A 128 6.52 -10.46 15.95
N HIS A 129 7.83 -10.56 15.79
CA HIS A 129 8.46 -11.42 14.78
C HIS A 129 8.03 -12.90 14.90
N GLY A 130 7.73 -13.37 16.11
CA GLY A 130 7.20 -14.72 16.37
C GLY A 130 5.76 -14.93 15.93
N SER A 131 5.00 -13.85 15.66
CA SER A 131 3.57 -13.90 15.32
C SER A 131 3.28 -13.83 13.82
N ILE A 132 4.32 -13.70 12.97
CA ILE A 132 4.15 -13.58 11.50
C ILE A 132 3.32 -14.75 10.95
N ASP A 133 3.57 -16.00 11.38
CA ASP A 133 2.84 -17.16 10.88
C ASP A 133 1.38 -17.16 11.34
N MET A 134 1.07 -16.70 12.55
CA MET A 134 -0.29 -16.55 13.03
C MET A 134 -1.09 -15.58 12.16
N VAL A 135 -0.50 -14.44 11.81
CA VAL A 135 -1.12 -13.46 10.91
C VAL A 135 -1.30 -14.04 9.51
N ALA A 136 -0.28 -14.73 8.98
CA ALA A 136 -0.38 -15.39 7.68
C ALA A 136 -1.52 -16.43 7.64
N ASP A 137 -1.67 -17.21 8.69
CA ASP A 137 -2.74 -18.22 8.79
C ASP A 137 -4.13 -17.59 8.83
N PHE A 138 -4.29 -16.47 9.52
CA PHE A 138 -5.53 -15.69 9.54
C PHE A 138 -5.94 -15.21 8.14
N LEU A 139 -4.99 -14.78 7.31
CA LEU A 139 -5.25 -14.23 5.98
C LEU A 139 -5.63 -15.30 4.93
N LYS A 140 -5.23 -16.57 5.10
CA LYS A 140 -5.42 -17.63 4.11
C LYS A 140 -6.86 -17.84 3.62
N PRO A 141 -7.90 -17.89 4.46
CA PRO A 141 -9.28 -18.08 3.99
C PRO A 141 -9.76 -16.92 3.12
N TYR A 142 -9.39 -15.70 3.47
CA TYR A 142 -9.78 -14.48 2.75
C TYR A 142 -9.10 -14.37 1.38
N ALA A 143 -7.86 -14.85 1.25
CA ALA A 143 -7.14 -14.91 -0.02
C ALA A 143 -7.89 -15.74 -1.09
N LYS A 144 -8.55 -16.83 -0.70
CA LYS A 144 -9.36 -17.66 -1.61
C LYS A 144 -10.60 -16.92 -2.12
N GLU A 145 -11.27 -16.18 -1.25
CA GLU A 145 -12.45 -15.40 -1.64
C GLU A 145 -12.06 -14.21 -2.54
N ARG A 146 -10.91 -13.59 -2.29
CA ARG A 146 -10.34 -12.57 -3.15
C ARG A 146 -10.00 -13.11 -4.54
N ASP A 147 -9.42 -14.30 -4.65
CA ASP A 147 -9.14 -14.93 -5.94
C ASP A 147 -10.41 -15.11 -6.77
N LYS A 148 -11.50 -15.60 -6.15
CA LYS A 148 -12.81 -15.72 -6.83
C LYS A 148 -13.32 -14.37 -7.34
N ARG A 149 -13.23 -13.32 -6.52
CA ARG A 149 -13.66 -11.98 -6.89
C ARG A 149 -12.81 -11.43 -8.04
N ASN A 150 -11.49 -11.60 -7.98
CA ASN A 150 -10.58 -11.12 -9.03
C ASN A 150 -10.86 -11.81 -10.37
N ARG A 151 -11.14 -13.12 -10.38
CA ARG A 151 -11.58 -13.84 -11.59
C ARG A 151 -12.85 -13.26 -12.19
N ALA A 152 -13.85 -13.00 -11.35
CA ALA A 152 -15.10 -12.38 -11.80
C ALA A 152 -14.89 -10.94 -12.31
N MET A 153 -13.93 -10.20 -11.75
CA MET A 153 -13.54 -8.88 -12.28
C MET A 153 -12.88 -8.98 -13.66
N ILE A 154 -12.04 -9.98 -13.91
CA ILE A 154 -11.47 -10.24 -15.24
C ILE A 154 -12.56 -10.66 -16.24
N GLU A 155 -13.51 -11.51 -15.85
CA GLU A 155 -14.66 -11.84 -16.71
C GLU A 155 -15.46 -10.60 -17.08
N ARG A 156 -15.68 -9.70 -16.11
CA ARG A 156 -16.37 -8.43 -16.34
C ARG A 156 -15.56 -7.50 -17.25
N LEU A 157 -14.25 -7.36 -17.05
CA LEU A 157 -13.37 -6.63 -17.96
C LEU A 157 -13.45 -7.22 -19.38
N ASN A 158 -13.35 -8.52 -19.49
CA ASN A 158 -13.43 -9.24 -20.77
C ASN A 158 -14.77 -9.10 -21.47
N SER A 159 -15.86 -8.76 -20.77
CA SER A 159 -17.17 -8.59 -21.41
C SER A 159 -17.23 -7.36 -22.34
N PHE A 160 -16.48 -6.30 -22.07
CA PHE A 160 -16.47 -5.07 -22.85
C PHE A 160 -15.12 -4.68 -23.47
N SER A 161 -14.01 -5.11 -22.90
CA SER A 161 -12.67 -4.81 -23.42
C SER A 161 -12.43 -5.52 -24.76
N PRO A 162 -11.86 -4.87 -25.78
CA PRO A 162 -11.42 -5.56 -26.99
C PRO A 162 -10.21 -6.47 -26.72
N ILE A 163 -9.36 -6.10 -25.77
CA ILE A 163 -8.24 -6.94 -25.30
C ILE A 163 -8.76 -7.84 -24.18
N LYS A 164 -8.67 -9.16 -24.39
CA LYS A 164 -9.09 -10.18 -23.42
C LYS A 164 -7.88 -10.63 -22.59
N LEU A 165 -8.08 -10.87 -21.29
CA LEU A 165 -7.07 -11.39 -20.38
C LEU A 165 -7.44 -12.80 -19.93
N ASP A 166 -6.44 -13.66 -19.84
CA ASP A 166 -6.51 -14.91 -19.09
C ASP A 166 -5.97 -14.68 -17.69
N TYR A 167 -6.81 -14.93 -16.68
CA TYR A 167 -6.42 -14.66 -15.28
C TYR A 167 -5.21 -15.49 -14.84
N ASP A 168 -5.20 -16.79 -15.15
CA ASP A 168 -4.15 -17.71 -14.69
C ASP A 168 -2.85 -17.52 -15.49
N ALA A 169 -2.96 -17.27 -16.79
CA ALA A 169 -1.79 -17.13 -17.67
C ALA A 169 -1.18 -15.73 -17.66
N GLU A 170 -1.96 -14.67 -17.42
CA GLU A 170 -1.51 -13.29 -17.63
C GLU A 170 -1.54 -12.42 -16.35
N VAL A 171 -2.38 -12.74 -15.36
CA VAL A 171 -2.45 -11.98 -14.10
C VAL A 171 -1.66 -12.66 -12.99
N VAL A 172 -1.92 -13.94 -12.72
CA VAL A 172 -1.27 -14.70 -11.63
C VAL A 172 0.26 -14.63 -11.71
N PRO A 173 0.92 -14.75 -12.88
CA PRO A 173 2.38 -14.67 -12.99
C PRO A 173 2.98 -13.30 -12.66
N LEU A 174 2.17 -12.23 -12.65
CA LEU A 174 2.61 -10.88 -12.25
C LEU A 174 2.63 -10.68 -10.73
N SER A 175 2.12 -11.64 -9.98
CA SER A 175 1.98 -11.58 -8.53
C SER A 175 2.92 -12.55 -7.82
N LYS A 176 2.93 -12.46 -6.49
CA LYS A 176 3.58 -13.43 -5.60
C LYS A 176 2.56 -14.34 -4.88
N GLN A 177 1.42 -14.61 -5.50
CA GLN A 177 0.34 -15.40 -4.89
C GLN A 177 0.81 -16.80 -4.44
N SER A 178 1.62 -17.48 -5.25
CA SER A 178 2.20 -18.80 -4.91
C SER A 178 3.14 -18.79 -3.70
N GLU A 179 3.66 -17.60 -3.34
CA GLU A 179 4.55 -17.37 -2.22
C GLU A 179 3.83 -16.69 -1.04
N GLY A 180 2.48 -16.66 -1.05
CA GLY A 180 1.66 -16.05 -0.01
C GLY A 180 1.41 -14.55 -0.17
N GLY A 181 1.72 -14.00 -1.33
CA GLY A 181 1.33 -12.64 -1.72
C GLY A 181 -0.13 -12.55 -2.12
N SER A 182 -0.64 -11.33 -2.29
CA SER A 182 -2.01 -11.06 -2.71
C SER A 182 -2.08 -10.57 -4.16
N ILE A 183 -3.19 -10.87 -4.84
CA ILE A 183 -3.54 -10.24 -6.11
C ILE A 183 -4.55 -9.13 -5.82
N THR A 184 -4.19 -7.91 -6.19
CA THR A 184 -5.03 -6.72 -6.04
C THR A 184 -5.60 -6.29 -7.40
N GLU A 185 -6.55 -5.37 -7.39
CA GLU A 185 -7.11 -4.77 -8.61
C GLU A 185 -6.03 -4.16 -9.50
N ARG A 186 -4.89 -3.74 -8.91
CA ARG A 186 -3.75 -3.20 -9.68
C ARG A 186 -3.11 -4.26 -10.56
N HIS A 187 -3.00 -5.52 -10.13
CA HIS A 187 -2.47 -6.60 -10.96
C HIS A 187 -3.32 -6.85 -12.21
N LEU A 188 -4.67 -6.78 -12.06
CA LEU A 188 -5.60 -6.98 -13.17
C LEU A 188 -5.38 -5.91 -14.25
N LEU A 189 -5.34 -4.65 -13.83
CA LEU A 189 -5.15 -3.52 -14.75
C LEU A 189 -3.70 -3.39 -15.24
N PHE A 190 -2.72 -3.89 -14.48
CA PHE A 190 -1.32 -3.95 -14.92
C PHE A 190 -1.13 -4.99 -16.03
N ALA A 191 -1.79 -6.15 -15.92
CA ALA A 191 -1.82 -7.13 -16.99
C ALA A 191 -2.42 -6.52 -18.28
N LEU A 192 -3.51 -5.75 -18.15
CA LEU A 192 -4.11 -5.03 -19.27
C LEU A 192 -3.14 -3.99 -19.86
N ALA A 193 -2.49 -3.19 -18.99
CA ALA A 193 -1.51 -2.19 -19.43
C ALA A 193 -0.36 -2.81 -20.23
N LYS A 194 0.22 -3.91 -19.73
CA LYS A 194 1.28 -4.66 -20.44
C LYS A 194 0.81 -5.16 -21.80
N LYS A 195 -0.40 -5.69 -21.87
CA LYS A 195 -0.94 -6.24 -23.11
C LYS A 195 -1.25 -5.15 -24.14
N ILE A 196 -1.80 -3.99 -23.70
CA ILE A 196 -1.98 -2.82 -24.56
C ILE A 196 -0.65 -2.36 -25.13
N LEU A 197 0.37 -2.16 -24.30
CA LEU A 197 1.70 -1.71 -24.74
C LEU A 197 2.40 -2.70 -25.68
N ALA A 198 2.07 -3.98 -25.61
CA ALA A 198 2.62 -5.02 -26.47
C ALA A 198 1.89 -5.17 -27.81
N SER A 199 0.60 -4.81 -27.87
CA SER A 199 -0.23 -5.04 -29.07
C SER A 199 -0.55 -3.78 -29.86
N GLU A 200 -0.44 -2.59 -29.25
CA GLU A 200 -0.89 -1.34 -29.85
C GLU A 200 0.28 -0.37 -30.09
N ASP A 201 0.42 0.09 -31.33
CA ASP A 201 1.44 1.08 -31.68
C ASP A 201 1.05 2.50 -31.26
N ASP A 202 -0.24 2.84 -31.36
CA ASP A 202 -0.80 4.12 -30.92
C ASP A 202 -1.70 3.90 -29.70
N VAL A 203 -1.08 3.96 -28.52
CA VAL A 203 -1.76 3.75 -27.23
C VAL A 203 -2.84 4.79 -26.98
N LEU A 204 -2.62 6.08 -27.37
CA LEU A 204 -3.60 7.14 -27.15
C LEU A 204 -4.86 6.93 -28.00
N ALA A 205 -4.68 6.63 -29.29
CA ALA A 205 -5.80 6.34 -30.19
C ALA A 205 -6.55 5.08 -29.74
N PHE A 206 -5.84 4.04 -29.28
CA PHE A 206 -6.46 2.83 -28.74
C PHE A 206 -7.32 3.14 -27.49
N LEU A 207 -6.80 3.89 -26.53
CA LEU A 207 -7.51 4.25 -25.30
C LEU A 207 -8.79 5.06 -25.60
N ASP A 208 -8.72 6.02 -26.52
CA ASP A 208 -9.92 6.82 -26.91
C ASP A 208 -10.96 5.94 -27.62
N ASN A 209 -10.54 5.12 -28.59
CA ASN A 209 -11.46 4.28 -29.37
C ASN A 209 -12.08 3.14 -28.55
N ALA A 210 -11.27 2.44 -27.72
CA ALA A 210 -11.69 1.24 -27.01
C ALA A 210 -12.43 1.54 -25.70
N TYR A 211 -12.00 2.57 -24.98
CA TYR A 211 -12.46 2.87 -23.62
C TYR A 211 -12.98 4.29 -23.44
N GLN A 212 -12.95 5.14 -24.48
CA GLN A 212 -13.30 6.57 -24.43
C GLN A 212 -12.45 7.36 -23.40
N ILE A 213 -11.20 6.92 -23.24
CA ILE A 213 -10.23 7.54 -22.32
C ILE A 213 -9.36 8.51 -23.11
N LYS A 214 -9.50 9.81 -22.81
CA LYS A 214 -8.67 10.87 -23.39
C LYS A 214 -7.57 11.25 -22.42
N VAL A 215 -6.33 10.98 -22.79
CA VAL A 215 -5.15 11.35 -22.01
C VAL A 215 -4.45 12.52 -22.68
N THR A 216 -4.11 13.55 -21.89
CA THR A 216 -3.46 14.78 -22.40
C THR A 216 -2.31 15.21 -21.52
N GLY A 217 -1.52 16.18 -22.00
CA GLY A 217 -0.42 16.77 -21.24
C GLY A 217 0.69 15.77 -20.91
N LYS A 218 1.36 15.99 -19.79
CA LYS A 218 2.52 15.22 -19.36
C LYS A 218 2.27 13.70 -19.23
N LEU A 219 1.04 13.33 -18.87
CA LEU A 219 0.69 11.92 -18.75
C LEU A 219 0.63 11.23 -20.13
N ALA A 220 0.14 11.93 -21.17
CA ALA A 220 0.19 11.44 -22.54
C ALA A 220 1.64 11.22 -23.02
N GLU A 221 2.55 12.15 -22.70
CA GLU A 221 3.97 12.01 -22.99
C GLU A 221 4.55 10.77 -22.31
N TYR A 222 4.22 10.55 -21.02
CA TYR A 222 4.73 9.40 -20.26
C TYR A 222 4.29 8.04 -20.82
N ILE A 223 3.03 7.90 -21.28
CA ILE A 223 2.53 6.62 -21.79
C ILE A 223 2.82 6.38 -23.27
N THR A 224 3.41 7.35 -23.97
CA THR A 224 3.84 7.22 -25.37
C THR A 224 5.36 7.15 -25.55
N ASP A 225 6.12 7.56 -24.55
CA ASP A 225 7.58 7.48 -24.57
C ASP A 225 8.06 6.03 -24.27
N LYS A 226 8.40 5.30 -25.34
CA LYS A 226 8.92 3.92 -25.25
C LYS A 226 10.25 3.81 -24.45
N SER A 227 10.95 4.92 -24.20
CA SER A 227 12.17 4.96 -23.36
C SER A 227 11.86 5.15 -21.87
N ASN A 228 10.62 5.47 -21.52
CA ASN A 228 10.19 5.66 -20.15
C ASN A 228 10.20 4.30 -19.38
N PRO A 229 11.07 4.13 -18.37
CA PRO A 229 11.15 2.87 -17.62
C PRO A 229 9.91 2.58 -16.76
N TYR A 230 9.00 3.55 -16.62
CA TYR A 230 7.80 3.46 -15.81
C TYR A 230 6.50 3.44 -16.64
N ILE A 231 6.59 3.30 -17.96
CA ILE A 231 5.48 3.38 -18.90
C ILE A 231 4.31 2.46 -18.50
N GLU A 232 4.59 1.23 -18.05
CA GLU A 232 3.57 0.27 -17.60
C GLU A 232 2.80 0.78 -16.36
N TYR A 233 3.50 1.40 -15.42
CA TYR A 233 2.90 1.98 -14.20
C TYR A 233 2.12 3.25 -14.48
N ASP A 234 2.60 4.08 -15.40
CA ASP A 234 1.89 5.30 -15.82
C ASP A 234 0.59 4.93 -16.52
N LEU A 235 0.62 3.94 -17.43
CA LEU A 235 -0.59 3.44 -18.08
C LEU A 235 -1.54 2.76 -17.09
N LEU A 236 -1.02 1.96 -16.13
CA LEU A 236 -1.82 1.42 -15.03
C LEU A 236 -2.56 2.53 -14.29
N GLY A 237 -1.91 3.66 -14.01
CA GLY A 237 -2.54 4.81 -13.34
C GLY A 237 -3.73 5.35 -14.12
N VAL A 238 -3.60 5.48 -15.44
CA VAL A 238 -4.70 5.89 -16.35
C VAL A 238 -5.85 4.89 -16.29
N LEU A 239 -5.55 3.61 -16.47
CA LEU A 239 -6.58 2.56 -16.48
C LEU A 239 -7.29 2.45 -15.12
N LYS A 240 -6.56 2.55 -14.01
CA LYS A 240 -7.14 2.51 -12.67
C LYS A 240 -8.09 3.67 -12.42
N SER A 241 -7.72 4.89 -12.80
CA SER A 241 -8.56 6.07 -12.57
C SER A 241 -9.85 6.11 -13.41
N THR A 242 -9.94 5.27 -14.44
CA THR A 242 -11.04 5.31 -15.43
C THR A 242 -11.84 4.03 -15.52
N LEU A 243 -11.21 2.86 -15.43
CA LEU A 243 -11.87 1.57 -15.64
C LEU A 243 -12.27 0.86 -14.34
N ILE A 244 -11.70 1.25 -13.20
CA ILE A 244 -11.95 0.53 -11.95
C ILE A 244 -13.44 0.46 -11.60
N GLU A 245 -14.18 1.55 -11.76
CA GLU A 245 -15.62 1.60 -11.47
C GLU A 245 -16.43 0.64 -12.36
N GLN A 246 -15.96 0.39 -13.59
CA GLN A 246 -16.65 -0.49 -14.54
C GLN A 246 -16.42 -1.96 -14.24
N ILE A 247 -15.26 -2.33 -13.70
CA ILE A 247 -14.89 -3.72 -13.41
C ILE A 247 -15.11 -4.10 -11.94
N TYR A 248 -15.21 -3.13 -11.04
CA TYR A 248 -15.27 -3.36 -9.61
C TYR A 248 -16.46 -4.25 -9.20
N ILE A 249 -16.17 -5.28 -8.45
CA ILE A 249 -17.14 -6.11 -7.75
C ILE A 249 -16.97 -5.83 -6.27
N PRO A 250 -18.05 -5.51 -5.53
CA PRO A 250 -17.97 -5.24 -4.11
C PRO A 250 -17.28 -6.35 -3.34
N ALA A 251 -16.33 -5.98 -2.51
CA ALA A 251 -15.63 -6.87 -1.60
C ALA A 251 -16.59 -7.29 -0.47
N THR A 252 -16.68 -8.59 -0.20
CA THR A 252 -17.59 -9.15 0.82
C THR A 252 -16.91 -10.27 1.60
N ALA A 253 -17.00 -11.52 1.12
CA ALA A 253 -16.45 -12.68 1.81
C ALA A 253 -14.92 -12.65 2.02
N GLU A 254 -14.20 -11.83 1.28
CA GLU A 254 -12.76 -11.59 1.44
C GLU A 254 -12.41 -10.58 2.55
N CYS A 255 -13.43 -9.93 3.15
CA CYS A 255 -13.25 -8.96 4.20
C CYS A 255 -13.66 -9.59 5.54
N PRO A 256 -12.73 -9.81 6.49
CA PRO A 256 -13.09 -10.21 7.85
C PRO A 256 -13.97 -9.14 8.52
N ASP A 257 -14.76 -9.57 9.49
CA ASP A 257 -15.40 -8.63 10.42
C ASP A 257 -14.32 -7.85 11.18
N VAL A 258 -14.52 -6.57 11.39
CA VAL A 258 -13.52 -5.73 12.09
C VAL A 258 -13.22 -6.24 13.51
N THR A 259 -14.18 -6.91 14.16
CA THR A 259 -13.96 -7.51 15.49
C THR A 259 -13.02 -8.71 15.45
N ASP A 260 -13.03 -9.49 14.36
CA ASP A 260 -12.09 -10.59 14.14
C ASP A 260 -10.66 -10.05 13.91
N TYR A 261 -10.55 -8.93 13.19
CA TYR A 261 -9.28 -8.23 13.03
C TYR A 261 -8.73 -7.70 14.37
N ILE A 262 -9.56 -7.07 15.20
CA ILE A 262 -9.14 -6.59 16.53
C ILE A 262 -8.73 -7.76 17.42
N LYS A 263 -9.42 -8.89 17.30
CA LYS A 263 -9.02 -10.13 17.98
C LYS A 263 -7.65 -10.62 17.50
N LEU A 264 -7.41 -10.64 16.18
CA LEU A 264 -6.11 -10.99 15.62
C LEU A 264 -4.99 -10.10 16.18
N ALA A 265 -5.19 -8.78 16.22
CA ALA A 265 -4.22 -7.84 16.76
C ALA A 265 -3.85 -8.19 18.21
N LYS A 266 -4.85 -8.46 19.06
CA LYS A 266 -4.65 -8.87 20.46
C LYS A 266 -3.92 -10.21 20.58
N ASP A 267 -4.36 -11.21 19.83
CA ASP A 267 -3.81 -12.57 19.90
C ASP A 267 -2.36 -12.62 19.38
N SER A 268 -2.04 -11.86 18.34
CA SER A 268 -0.69 -11.77 17.76
C SER A 268 0.24 -10.84 18.54
N GLY A 269 -0.32 -9.96 19.37
CA GLY A 269 0.42 -8.87 20.03
C GLY A 269 0.75 -7.72 19.09
N GLY A 270 0.14 -7.66 17.90
CA GLY A 270 0.28 -6.52 16.98
C GLY A 270 -0.55 -5.31 17.41
N ILE A 271 -0.34 -4.18 16.77
CA ILE A 271 -0.99 -2.89 17.05
C ILE A 271 -2.04 -2.61 15.99
N ALA A 272 -3.31 -2.64 16.39
CA ALA A 272 -4.44 -2.32 15.51
C ALA A 272 -4.48 -0.81 15.24
N ALA A 273 -4.30 -0.40 13.99
CA ALA A 273 -4.31 1.00 13.61
C ALA A 273 -5.40 1.29 12.57
N TYR A 274 -6.07 2.43 12.73
CA TYR A 274 -6.99 2.96 11.72
C TYR A 274 -6.21 3.87 10.76
N PRO A 275 -6.17 3.57 9.45
CA PRO A 275 -5.53 4.44 8.46
C PRO A 275 -6.44 5.63 8.15
N TYR A 276 -6.16 6.78 8.73
CA TYR A 276 -6.87 8.02 8.42
C TYR A 276 -6.44 8.55 7.05
N LEU A 277 -7.41 8.77 6.17
CA LEU A 277 -7.16 9.28 4.83
C LEU A 277 -7.47 10.79 4.73
N GLY A 278 -8.57 11.22 5.31
CA GLY A 278 -9.06 12.61 5.29
C GLY A 278 -9.60 13.05 3.93
N ASP A 279 -10.46 14.05 3.95
CA ASP A 279 -11.05 14.63 2.75
C ASP A 279 -9.98 15.28 1.86
N ILE A 280 -10.15 15.15 0.54
CA ILE A 280 -9.33 15.86 -0.45
C ILE A 280 -10.20 16.91 -1.12
N GLY A 281 -9.73 18.17 -1.12
CA GLY A 281 -10.27 19.23 -1.97
C GLY A 281 -9.79 19.08 -3.41
N ASP A 282 -10.30 19.92 -4.29
CA ASP A 282 -9.81 20.00 -5.66
C ASP A 282 -8.31 20.33 -5.67
N SER A 283 -7.55 19.52 -6.39
CA SER A 283 -6.14 19.78 -6.60
C SER A 283 -5.97 21.01 -7.50
N VAL A 284 -5.08 21.91 -7.14
CA VAL A 284 -4.73 23.08 -7.95
C VAL A 284 -4.22 22.67 -9.34
N THR A 285 -3.69 21.46 -9.48
CA THR A 285 -3.19 20.88 -10.73
C THR A 285 -4.25 20.06 -11.49
N GLY A 286 -5.44 19.86 -10.91
CA GLY A 286 -6.55 19.12 -11.53
C GLY A 286 -6.34 17.61 -11.65
N ASP A 287 -5.26 17.06 -11.07
CA ASP A 287 -4.91 15.63 -11.09
C ASP A 287 -5.61 14.79 -10.02
N LYS A 288 -6.27 15.44 -9.05
CA LYS A 288 -7.07 14.78 -8.02
C LYS A 288 -8.48 15.37 -8.00
N LYS A 289 -9.49 14.50 -8.12
CA LYS A 289 -10.89 14.86 -7.89
C LYS A 289 -11.15 15.04 -6.40
N THR A 290 -12.06 15.97 -6.04
CA THR A 290 -12.59 16.09 -4.68
C THR A 290 -13.11 14.74 -4.20
N GLN A 291 -12.65 14.30 -3.04
CA GLN A 291 -13.12 13.05 -2.42
C GLN A 291 -13.49 13.32 -0.96
N LYS A 292 -14.62 12.77 -0.56
CA LYS A 292 -15.13 12.83 0.80
C LYS A 292 -14.90 11.50 1.50
N PHE A 293 -14.29 11.57 2.67
CA PHE A 293 -14.00 10.43 3.52
C PHE A 293 -14.55 10.65 4.95
N GLU A 294 -13.67 10.77 5.94
CA GLU A 294 -14.05 10.74 7.36
C GLU A 294 -14.27 12.09 8.03
N ASP A 295 -13.83 13.19 7.43
CA ASP A 295 -13.75 14.51 8.12
C ASP A 295 -15.09 15.01 8.62
N GLU A 296 -16.18 14.70 7.91
CA GLU A 296 -17.55 15.11 8.29
C GLU A 296 -18.03 14.44 9.59
N TYR A 297 -17.58 13.21 9.88
CA TYR A 297 -18.03 12.42 11.04
C TYR A 297 -16.86 11.94 11.91
N LEU A 298 -15.78 12.72 11.98
CA LEU A 298 -14.55 12.35 12.66
C LEU A 298 -14.76 12.02 14.14
N ASP A 299 -15.66 12.75 14.85
CA ASP A 299 -15.96 12.46 16.26
C ASP A 299 -16.60 11.08 16.43
N LEU A 300 -17.56 10.70 15.57
CA LEU A 300 -18.16 9.36 15.55
C LEU A 300 -17.12 8.29 15.21
N LEU A 301 -16.23 8.56 14.24
CA LEU A 301 -15.16 7.65 13.87
C LEU A 301 -14.26 7.34 15.08
N PHE A 302 -13.77 8.35 15.77
CA PHE A 302 -12.85 8.16 16.89
C PHE A 302 -13.51 7.50 18.10
N GLU A 303 -14.78 7.82 18.37
CA GLU A 303 -15.58 7.12 19.40
C GLU A 303 -15.67 5.63 19.05
N GLU A 304 -15.98 5.30 17.81
CA GLU A 304 -16.20 3.91 17.39
C GLU A 304 -14.90 3.09 17.31
N ILE A 305 -13.80 3.63 16.76
CA ILE A 305 -12.52 2.91 16.72
C ILE A 305 -11.96 2.71 18.15
N SER A 306 -12.14 3.68 19.05
CA SER A 306 -11.77 3.51 20.45
C SER A 306 -12.63 2.43 21.13
N ARG A 307 -13.96 2.42 20.91
CA ARG A 307 -14.87 1.39 21.42
C ARG A 307 -14.55 -0.01 20.91
N LEU A 308 -14.15 -0.13 19.65
CA LEU A 308 -13.75 -1.39 19.03
C LEU A 308 -12.42 -1.91 19.58
N GLY A 309 -11.57 -1.03 20.10
CA GLY A 309 -10.28 -1.36 20.69
C GLY A 309 -9.13 -1.27 19.72
N PHE A 310 -9.17 -0.30 18.79
CA PHE A 310 -7.98 0.12 18.06
C PHE A 310 -6.98 0.78 19.03
N ASP A 311 -5.70 0.55 18.77
CA ASP A 311 -4.58 1.05 19.59
C ASP A 311 -3.98 2.34 19.00
N ALA A 312 -4.15 2.56 17.69
CA ALA A 312 -3.46 3.61 16.97
C ALA A 312 -4.28 4.18 15.81
N VAL A 313 -3.85 5.34 15.34
CA VAL A 313 -4.21 5.91 14.03
C VAL A 313 -2.94 6.09 13.22
N THR A 314 -2.94 5.62 11.97
CA THR A 314 -1.85 5.86 11.02
C THR A 314 -2.30 6.85 9.95
N TYR A 315 -1.41 7.74 9.52
CA TYR A 315 -1.73 8.76 8.53
C TYR A 315 -0.49 9.22 7.74
N MET A 316 -0.74 9.88 6.61
CA MET A 316 0.27 10.41 5.69
C MET A 316 0.42 11.92 5.89
N PRO A 317 1.47 12.43 6.56
CA PRO A 317 1.65 13.88 6.73
C PRO A 317 1.70 14.65 5.41
N ALA A 318 2.29 14.06 4.34
CA ALA A 318 2.37 14.71 3.04
C ALA A 318 1.00 14.91 2.36
N ARG A 319 0.04 14.01 2.62
CA ARG A 319 -1.29 14.02 2.01
C ARG A 319 -2.21 15.07 2.62
N ASN A 320 -2.23 15.15 3.94
CA ASN A 320 -3.23 15.92 4.69
C ASN A 320 -2.82 17.39 4.90
N THR A 321 -3.81 18.25 5.08
CA THR A 321 -3.58 19.64 5.46
C THR A 321 -3.17 19.77 6.92
N THR A 322 -2.50 20.86 7.28
CA THR A 322 -2.12 21.11 8.69
C THR A 322 -3.34 21.13 9.61
N ALA A 323 -4.47 21.69 9.17
CA ALA A 323 -5.70 21.72 9.95
C ALA A 323 -6.25 20.31 10.23
N GLN A 324 -6.28 19.43 9.22
CA GLN A 324 -6.66 18.01 9.40
C GLN A 324 -5.72 17.33 10.39
N LEU A 325 -4.41 17.47 10.21
CA LEU A 325 -3.41 16.84 11.06
C LEU A 325 -3.47 17.33 12.51
N THR A 326 -3.71 18.64 12.74
CA THR A 326 -3.93 19.17 14.09
C THR A 326 -5.16 18.53 14.74
N ARG A 327 -6.27 18.45 14.02
CA ARG A 327 -7.49 17.81 14.53
C ARG A 327 -7.29 16.32 14.84
N ILE A 328 -6.57 15.57 13.97
CA ILE A 328 -6.25 14.16 14.22
C ILE A 328 -5.41 14.01 15.50
N LYS A 329 -4.39 14.83 15.69
CA LYS A 329 -3.57 14.81 16.91
C LYS A 329 -4.39 15.08 18.19
N GLU A 330 -5.30 16.05 18.14
CA GLU A 330 -6.22 16.34 19.25
C GLU A 330 -7.12 15.13 19.56
N MET A 331 -7.64 14.48 18.52
CA MET A 331 -8.48 13.30 18.66
C MET A 331 -7.69 12.09 19.19
N CYS A 332 -6.48 11.84 18.69
CA CYS A 332 -5.59 10.79 19.20
C CYS A 332 -5.28 11.02 20.68
N ALA A 333 -4.96 12.26 21.08
CA ALA A 333 -4.71 12.59 22.48
C ALA A 333 -5.97 12.38 23.36
N LYS A 334 -7.14 12.79 22.89
CA LYS A 334 -8.43 12.61 23.60
C LYS A 334 -8.75 11.14 23.87
N TYR A 335 -8.48 10.25 22.92
CA TYR A 335 -8.80 8.82 23.02
C TYR A 335 -7.60 7.95 23.39
N SER A 336 -6.44 8.55 23.69
CA SER A 336 -5.20 7.86 24.05
C SER A 336 -4.73 6.85 22.96
N LEU A 337 -4.89 7.24 21.70
CA LEU A 337 -4.45 6.44 20.55
C LEU A 337 -3.02 6.83 20.14
N MET A 338 -2.19 5.85 19.84
CA MET A 338 -0.86 6.06 19.26
C MET A 338 -0.98 6.66 17.87
N GLU A 339 -0.08 7.58 17.53
CA GLU A 339 0.03 8.12 16.18
C GLU A 339 1.18 7.44 15.43
N ILE A 340 0.92 6.93 14.23
CA ILE A 340 1.93 6.26 13.39
C ILE A 340 1.98 6.97 12.03
N SER A 341 3.18 7.24 11.52
CA SER A 341 3.34 7.79 10.17
C SER A 341 3.55 6.69 9.14
N GLY A 342 3.10 6.95 7.91
CA GLY A 342 3.43 6.09 6.77
C GLY A 342 3.01 6.75 5.46
N GLU A 343 3.98 7.11 4.62
CA GLU A 343 3.69 7.48 3.24
C GLU A 343 3.50 6.18 2.45
N ASP A 344 2.33 6.02 1.84
CA ASP A 344 1.97 4.83 1.05
C ASP A 344 2.80 4.76 -0.23
N ILE A 345 3.86 3.95 -0.21
CA ILE A 345 4.78 3.75 -1.33
C ILE A 345 4.43 2.46 -2.07
N ASN A 346 3.84 2.59 -3.26
CA ASN A 346 3.41 1.47 -4.09
C ASN A 346 3.66 1.66 -5.60
N THR A 347 4.27 2.78 -6.01
CA THR A 347 4.63 3.08 -7.40
C THR A 347 6.05 3.64 -7.51
N PRO A 348 6.70 3.52 -8.68
CA PRO A 348 8.10 3.91 -8.82
C PRO A 348 8.34 5.43 -8.80
N ARG A 349 7.28 6.26 -8.91
CA ARG A 349 7.39 7.72 -8.92
C ARG A 349 7.21 8.38 -7.55
N GLN A 350 6.86 7.61 -6.53
CA GLN A 350 6.66 8.14 -5.18
C GLN A 350 7.98 8.37 -4.45
N SER A 351 8.05 9.45 -3.70
CA SER A 351 9.19 9.75 -2.82
C SER A 351 9.12 8.92 -1.55
N PHE A 352 10.23 8.30 -1.16
CA PHE A 352 10.36 7.63 0.13
C PHE A 352 10.43 8.61 1.31
N ILE A 353 10.75 9.88 1.04
CA ILE A 353 10.92 10.93 2.05
C ILE A 353 9.63 11.72 2.20
N CYS A 354 9.18 11.89 3.43
CA CYS A 354 8.18 12.89 3.83
C CYS A 354 8.88 14.12 4.43
N GLU A 355 8.96 15.20 3.66
CA GLU A 355 9.64 16.43 4.09
C GLU A 355 8.98 17.11 5.31
N LYS A 356 7.67 16.88 5.52
CA LYS A 356 6.95 17.42 6.70
C LYS A 356 7.45 16.87 8.03
N LEU A 357 8.09 15.68 8.05
CA LEU A 357 8.64 15.12 9.29
C LEU A 357 9.79 15.93 9.90
N LYS A 358 10.31 16.93 9.19
CA LYS A 358 11.26 17.92 9.75
C LYS A 358 10.62 18.86 10.79
N ASP A 359 9.31 19.02 10.73
CA ASP A 359 8.56 19.90 11.62
C ASP A 359 8.41 19.24 13.02
N ASP A 360 8.68 20.02 14.06
CA ASP A 360 8.54 19.57 15.45
C ASP A 360 7.16 19.01 15.78
N MET A 361 6.13 19.44 15.06
CA MET A 361 4.77 18.91 15.15
C MET A 361 4.71 17.40 14.98
N PHE A 362 5.64 16.80 14.22
CA PHE A 362 5.65 15.37 13.86
C PHE A 362 6.73 14.55 14.58
N LYS A 363 7.44 15.13 15.54
CA LYS A 363 8.47 14.42 16.30
C LYS A 363 7.94 13.15 16.96
N ASN A 364 6.70 13.18 17.45
CA ASN A 364 6.05 12.01 18.03
C ASN A 364 5.91 10.83 17.06
N LEU A 365 5.85 11.08 15.75
CA LEU A 365 5.78 10.01 14.72
C LEU A 365 7.12 9.28 14.57
N VAL A 366 8.22 10.00 14.78
CA VAL A 366 9.57 9.40 14.82
C VAL A 366 9.69 8.53 16.08
N ASP A 367 9.31 9.07 17.22
CA ASP A 367 9.36 8.36 18.51
C ASP A 367 8.51 7.09 18.49
N SER A 368 7.27 7.18 17.95
CA SER A 368 6.37 6.03 17.83
C SER A 368 6.92 4.93 16.90
N THR A 369 7.62 5.31 15.83
CA THR A 369 8.27 4.32 14.95
C THR A 369 9.35 3.52 15.69
N TRP A 370 10.16 4.17 16.53
CA TRP A 370 11.15 3.48 17.34
C TRP A 370 10.52 2.61 18.44
N GLU A 371 9.36 3.02 18.96
CA GLU A 371 8.59 2.16 19.89
C GLU A 371 8.02 0.92 19.17
N LEU A 372 7.53 1.04 17.93
CA LEU A 372 7.13 -0.11 17.10
C LEU A 372 8.29 -1.10 16.93
N ILE A 373 9.49 -0.63 16.55
CA ILE A 373 10.68 -1.47 16.37
C ILE A 373 11.04 -2.24 17.66
N LYS A 374 10.94 -1.57 18.81
CA LYS A 374 11.18 -2.22 20.11
C LYS A 374 10.08 -3.24 20.44
N HIS A 375 8.85 -2.92 20.11
CA HIS A 375 7.68 -3.77 20.37
C HIS A 375 7.76 -5.09 19.61
N GLU A 376 8.12 -5.05 18.32
CA GLU A 376 8.21 -6.23 17.44
C GLU A 376 9.27 -7.27 17.88
N ARG A 377 10.27 -6.83 18.63
CA ARG A 377 11.40 -7.66 19.08
C ARG A 377 11.15 -8.37 20.43
N LYS A 378 9.99 -8.14 21.05
CA LYS A 378 9.59 -8.82 22.29
C LYS A 378 9.10 -10.23 21.98
#